data_cde5fd23766acec47200c1f6975a8f1d
#
_entry.id   cde5fd23766acec47200c1f6975a8f1d
#
_cell.length_a   1.000
_cell.length_b   1.000
_cell.length_c   1.000
_cell.angle_alpha   90.00
_cell.angle_beta   90.00
_cell.angle_gamma   90.00
#
_symmetry.space_group_name_H-M   'P 1'
#
loop_
_entity.id
_entity.type
_entity.pdbx_description
1 polymer ?
#
loop_
_entity_poly.entity_id
_entity_poly.type
_entity_poly.pdbx_seq_one_letter_code
_entity_poly.pdbx_strand_id
1 'polypeptide(L)'
;MPKFLCSLLLAAGFASAVVTASATESVRKADEPHSLFERYTNAAQDVILQGLKLVGVRYRLGGNDESSGLDCSGFVRLVFKDSLGAQLPRTAAEMSEVGQRIDVSQLKPGDLVFFNTMRRTFSHVGIYLGDNHFLHAPRTGAEVRVENMEDSYWIKRYNGARRIIDGN
;
A
#
# COMPACT_ATOMS: atom_id res chain seq x y z
N MET A 1 19.90 -96.03 10.65
CA MET A 1 20.24 -95.26 9.45
C MET A 1 19.15 -94.21 9.27
N PRO A 2 19.23 -93.02 9.71
CA PRO A 2 18.32 -91.95 9.29
C PRO A 2 19.10 -90.83 8.67
N LYS A 3 18.52 -90.29 7.61
CA LYS A 3 18.97 -89.16 6.82
C LYS A 3 18.42 -87.88 7.45
N PHE A 4 19.29 -86.95 7.82
CA PHE A 4 18.91 -85.61 8.27
C PHE A 4 18.84 -84.66 7.06
N LEU A 5 17.64 -84.11 6.80
CA LEU A 5 17.40 -83.04 5.87
C LEU A 5 17.68 -81.73 6.61
N CYS A 6 18.57 -80.95 6.05
CA CYS A 6 18.86 -79.60 6.52
C CYS A 6 18.01 -78.63 5.72
N SER A 7 17.01 -77.92 6.36
CA SER A 7 16.17 -76.94 5.75
C SER A 7 16.82 -75.56 5.91
N LEU A 8 17.14 -74.95 4.79
CA LEU A 8 17.71 -73.60 4.71
C LEU A 8 16.53 -72.58 4.66
N LEU A 9 16.37 -71.78 5.71
CA LEU A 9 15.44 -70.70 5.77
C LEU A 9 16.11 -69.41 5.26
N LEU A 10 15.63 -68.93 4.09
CA LEU A 10 16.01 -67.65 3.49
C LEU A 10 15.15 -66.57 4.14
N ALA A 11 15.76 -65.70 4.95
CA ALA A 11 15.12 -64.52 5.49
C ALA A 11 15.26 -63.35 4.46
N ALA A 12 14.17 -63.00 3.79
CA ALA A 12 14.09 -61.82 2.96
C ALA A 12 13.89 -60.58 3.83
N GLY A 13 14.92 -59.76 3.97
CA GLY A 13 14.84 -58.47 4.64
C GLY A 13 14.15 -57.45 3.74
N PHE A 14 12.97 -56.99 4.14
CA PHE A 14 12.32 -55.83 3.55
C PHE A 14 12.97 -54.56 4.13
N ALA A 15 13.76 -53.88 3.31
CA ALA A 15 14.23 -52.54 3.62
C ALA A 15 13.14 -51.56 3.32
N SER A 16 12.44 -51.07 4.33
CA SER A 16 11.48 -49.97 4.19
C SER A 16 12.23 -48.66 3.98
N ALA A 17 12.22 -48.14 2.76
CA ALA A 17 12.68 -46.81 2.47
C ALA A 17 11.63 -45.79 2.98
N VAL A 18 11.91 -45.19 4.13
CA VAL A 18 11.17 -44.02 4.62
C VAL A 18 11.61 -42.83 3.77
N VAL A 19 10.83 -42.52 2.74
CA VAL A 19 10.97 -41.27 1.97
C VAL A 19 10.39 -40.14 2.81
N THR A 20 11.26 -39.33 3.38
CA THR A 20 10.88 -38.11 4.12
C THR A 20 10.30 -37.08 3.16
N ALA A 21 8.97 -36.95 3.15
CA ALA A 21 8.21 -35.98 2.36
C ALA A 21 8.21 -34.55 2.96
N SER A 22 9.35 -34.11 3.56
CA SER A 22 9.40 -32.81 4.25
C SER A 22 10.03 -31.68 3.45
N ALA A 23 10.48 -31.91 2.22
CA ALA A 23 11.18 -30.88 1.42
C ALA A 23 10.31 -30.17 0.36
N THR A 24 9.06 -30.64 0.13
CA THR A 24 8.21 -30.09 -0.95
C THR A 24 7.17 -29.08 -0.48
N GLU A 25 6.99 -28.91 0.84
CA GLU A 25 5.95 -28.02 1.37
C GLU A 25 6.44 -26.57 1.54
N SER A 26 7.73 -26.36 1.70
CA SER A 26 8.30 -25.00 1.82
C SER A 26 8.49 -24.27 0.50
N VAL A 27 8.52 -24.97 -0.64
CA VAL A 27 8.70 -24.36 -1.99
C VAL A 27 7.36 -23.92 -2.59
N ARG A 28 6.23 -24.52 -2.19
CA ARG A 28 4.91 -24.16 -2.71
C ARG A 28 4.33 -22.88 -2.13
N LYS A 29 4.87 -22.35 -1.04
CA LYS A 29 4.37 -21.13 -0.39
C LYS A 29 4.89 -19.83 -1.02
N ALA A 30 5.86 -19.91 -1.94
CA ALA A 30 6.44 -18.75 -2.61
C ALA A 30 5.71 -18.36 -3.93
N ASP A 31 4.83 -19.22 -4.47
CA ASP A 31 4.18 -19.04 -5.77
C ASP A 31 2.65 -18.96 -5.72
N GLU A 32 2.03 -18.83 -4.54
CA GLU A 32 0.61 -18.51 -4.47
C GLU A 32 0.42 -17.04 -4.90
N PRO A 33 -0.36 -16.77 -5.95
CA PRO A 33 -0.65 -15.38 -6.31
C PRO A 33 -1.37 -14.73 -5.13
N HIS A 34 -0.73 -13.72 -4.52
CA HIS A 34 -1.36 -12.91 -3.48
C HIS A 34 -2.76 -12.51 -3.95
N SER A 35 -3.76 -12.66 -3.09
CA SER A 35 -5.12 -12.25 -3.44
C SER A 35 -5.11 -10.75 -3.81
N LEU A 36 -6.04 -10.32 -4.66
CA LEU A 36 -6.17 -8.89 -5.01
C LEU A 36 -6.28 -8.01 -3.76
N PHE A 37 -6.90 -8.54 -2.71
CA PHE A 37 -7.01 -7.87 -1.42
C PHE A 37 -5.65 -7.70 -0.73
N GLU A 38 -4.81 -8.74 -0.71
CA GLU A 38 -3.47 -8.66 -0.12
C GLU A 38 -2.56 -7.69 -0.89
N ARG A 39 -2.62 -7.72 -2.22
CA ARG A 39 -1.86 -6.79 -3.08
C ARG A 39 -2.27 -5.35 -2.80
N TYR A 40 -3.57 -5.06 -2.73
CA TYR A 40 -4.08 -3.73 -2.36
C TYR A 40 -3.59 -3.33 -0.98
N THR A 41 -3.72 -4.20 0.02
CA THR A 41 -3.34 -3.91 1.41
C THR A 41 -1.84 -3.60 1.52
N ASN A 42 -0.98 -4.39 0.88
CA ASN A 42 0.46 -4.16 0.87
C ASN A 42 0.80 -2.83 0.20
N ALA A 43 0.24 -2.55 -0.97
CA ALA A 43 0.46 -1.29 -1.68
C ALA A 43 -0.02 -0.07 -0.88
N ALA A 44 -1.17 -0.17 -0.22
CA ALA A 44 -1.69 0.90 0.65
C ALA A 44 -0.77 1.12 1.87
N GLN A 45 -0.26 0.05 2.48
CA GLN A 45 0.72 0.14 3.58
C GLN A 45 2.01 0.82 3.13
N ASP A 46 2.55 0.47 1.95
CA ASP A 46 3.77 1.08 1.42
C ASP A 46 3.58 2.58 1.18
N VAL A 47 2.43 2.99 0.62
CA VAL A 47 2.07 4.40 0.42
C VAL A 47 2.00 5.14 1.75
N ILE A 48 1.33 4.59 2.75
CA ILE A 48 1.17 5.21 4.07
C ILE A 48 2.53 5.33 4.78
N LEU A 49 3.31 4.26 4.80
CA LEU A 49 4.63 4.26 5.46
C LEU A 49 5.58 5.27 4.80
N GLN A 50 5.57 5.35 3.45
CA GLN A 50 6.37 6.34 2.73
C GLN A 50 5.90 7.76 3.03
N GLY A 51 4.59 7.99 3.08
CA GLY A 51 4.02 9.29 3.44
C GLY A 51 4.38 9.72 4.86
N LEU A 52 4.30 8.81 5.84
CA LEU A 52 4.62 9.09 7.24
C LEU A 52 6.09 9.45 7.47
N LYS A 53 7.03 8.94 6.67
CA LYS A 53 8.45 9.33 6.72
C LYS A 53 8.66 10.82 6.40
N LEU A 54 7.74 11.42 5.65
CA LEU A 54 7.82 12.82 5.23
C LEU A 54 7.14 13.78 6.22
N VAL A 55 6.58 13.29 7.33
CA VAL A 55 6.02 14.16 8.40
C VAL A 55 7.11 15.09 8.91
N GLY A 56 6.79 16.39 9.02
CA GLY A 56 7.74 17.44 9.40
C GLY A 56 8.48 18.10 8.24
N VAL A 57 8.37 17.57 7.00
CA VAL A 57 8.93 18.23 5.83
C VAL A 57 8.19 19.53 5.56
N ARG A 58 8.94 20.62 5.36
CA ARG A 58 8.37 21.97 5.17
C ARG A 58 7.54 22.08 3.90
N TYR A 59 6.44 22.79 3.99
CA TYR A 59 5.68 23.16 2.80
C TYR A 59 6.47 24.19 1.95
N ARG A 60 6.51 23.94 0.64
CA ARG A 60 7.00 24.90 -0.35
C ARG A 60 6.10 24.88 -1.58
N LEU A 61 5.55 26.03 -1.94
CA LEU A 61 4.72 26.16 -3.16
C LEU A 61 5.56 25.75 -4.39
N GLY A 62 5.02 24.84 -5.20
CA GLY A 62 5.74 24.25 -6.36
C GLY A 62 6.77 23.19 -5.99
N GLY A 63 6.97 22.89 -4.71
CA GLY A 63 7.95 21.94 -4.23
C GLY A 63 7.61 20.48 -4.58
N ASN A 64 8.64 19.71 -4.94
CA ASN A 64 8.55 18.30 -5.35
C ASN A 64 9.62 17.41 -4.70
N ASP A 65 10.38 17.94 -3.77
CA ASP A 65 11.56 17.30 -3.21
C ASP A 65 11.60 17.50 -1.70
N GLU A 66 11.98 16.46 -0.96
CA GLU A 66 12.03 16.47 0.50
C GLU A 66 12.99 17.54 1.04
N SER A 67 14.16 17.67 0.42
CA SER A 67 15.22 18.58 0.87
C SER A 67 14.86 20.04 0.67
N SER A 68 14.12 20.35 -0.39
CA SER A 68 13.71 21.72 -0.74
C SER A 68 12.32 22.10 -0.28
N GLY A 69 11.50 21.12 0.13
CA GLY A 69 10.13 21.26 0.55
C GLY A 69 9.11 20.78 -0.48
N LEU A 70 7.91 20.50 -0.03
CA LEU A 70 6.82 19.87 -0.79
C LEU A 70 5.56 20.73 -0.77
N ASP A 71 4.87 20.89 -1.91
CA ASP A 71 3.48 21.30 -1.90
C ASP A 71 2.54 20.08 -1.79
N CYS A 72 1.21 20.29 -1.72
CA CYS A 72 0.27 19.19 -1.50
C CYS A 72 0.35 18.11 -2.57
N SER A 73 0.40 18.47 -3.84
CA SER A 73 0.50 17.53 -4.95
C SER A 73 1.93 16.99 -5.15
N GLY A 74 2.95 17.77 -4.87
CA GLY A 74 4.36 17.33 -4.85
C GLY A 74 4.59 16.25 -3.80
N PHE A 75 4.02 16.41 -2.60
CA PHE A 75 4.01 15.41 -1.56
C PHE A 75 3.40 14.09 -2.03
N VAL A 76 2.17 14.13 -2.56
CA VAL A 76 1.47 12.92 -3.05
C VAL A 76 2.26 12.24 -4.17
N ARG A 77 2.77 13.03 -5.14
CA ARG A 77 3.59 12.48 -6.24
C ARG A 77 4.84 11.76 -5.74
N LEU A 78 5.56 12.37 -4.80
CA LEU A 78 6.78 11.78 -4.23
C LEU A 78 6.46 10.46 -3.54
N VAL A 79 5.42 10.44 -2.70
CA VAL A 79 4.98 9.23 -2.00
C VAL A 79 4.65 8.10 -2.97
N PHE A 80 3.80 8.33 -3.96
CA PHE A 80 3.38 7.30 -4.91
C PHE A 80 4.52 6.84 -5.83
N LYS A 81 5.41 7.74 -6.22
CA LYS A 81 6.60 7.40 -6.99
C LYS A 81 7.53 6.48 -6.19
N ASP A 82 7.83 6.84 -4.95
CA ASP A 82 8.83 6.14 -4.14
C ASP A 82 8.31 4.83 -3.54
N SER A 83 6.98 4.71 -3.32
CA SER A 83 6.35 3.49 -2.81
C SER A 83 5.97 2.49 -3.90
N LEU A 84 5.39 2.97 -5.00
CA LEU A 84 4.78 2.12 -6.04
C LEU A 84 5.38 2.32 -7.44
N GLY A 85 6.34 3.23 -7.63
CA GLY A 85 6.84 3.64 -8.95
C GLY A 85 5.80 4.39 -9.80
N ALA A 86 4.65 4.78 -9.22
CA ALA A 86 3.54 5.39 -9.94
C ALA A 86 3.79 6.88 -10.24
N GLN A 87 3.59 7.27 -11.50
CA GLN A 87 3.75 8.65 -11.94
C GLN A 87 2.39 9.37 -11.94
N LEU A 88 2.13 10.18 -10.92
CA LEU A 88 0.90 10.98 -10.84
C LEU A 88 1.08 12.34 -11.53
N PRO A 89 -0.03 12.97 -12.01
CA PRO A 89 -0.01 14.33 -12.55
C PRO A 89 0.54 15.36 -11.57
N ARG A 90 0.94 16.56 -12.09
CA ARG A 90 1.60 17.57 -11.25
C ARG A 90 0.66 18.28 -10.28
N THR A 91 -0.58 18.50 -10.65
CA THR A 91 -1.52 19.31 -9.86
C THR A 91 -2.61 18.46 -9.22
N ALA A 92 -3.15 18.92 -8.09
CA ALA A 92 -4.28 18.26 -7.42
C ALA A 92 -5.51 18.17 -8.35
N ALA A 93 -5.76 19.19 -9.18
CA ALA A 93 -6.85 19.18 -10.15
C ALA A 93 -6.69 18.04 -11.18
N GLU A 94 -5.51 17.91 -11.79
CA GLU A 94 -5.23 16.80 -12.71
C GLU A 94 -5.28 15.43 -12.02
N MET A 95 -4.81 15.32 -10.78
CA MET A 95 -4.92 14.09 -9.98
C MET A 95 -6.38 13.69 -9.74
N SER A 96 -7.29 14.66 -9.65
CA SER A 96 -8.71 14.37 -9.46
C SER A 96 -9.38 13.74 -10.68
N GLU A 97 -8.72 13.74 -11.85
CA GLU A 97 -9.23 13.14 -13.09
C GLU A 97 -8.68 11.72 -13.33
N VAL A 98 -7.77 11.23 -12.48
CA VAL A 98 -7.19 9.88 -12.63
C VAL A 98 -7.64 8.94 -11.53
N GLY A 99 -7.65 7.62 -11.83
CA GLY A 99 -8.08 6.59 -10.90
C GLY A 99 -9.60 6.46 -10.76
N GLN A 100 -10.02 5.57 -9.89
CA GLN A 100 -11.43 5.29 -9.62
C GLN A 100 -12.02 6.35 -8.68
N ARG A 101 -13.18 6.90 -9.01
CA ARG A 101 -13.94 7.78 -8.12
C ARG A 101 -14.49 6.97 -6.93
N ILE A 102 -14.27 7.48 -5.72
CA ILE A 102 -14.67 6.82 -4.47
C ILE A 102 -15.61 7.73 -3.68
N ASP A 103 -16.72 7.17 -3.21
CA ASP A 103 -17.59 7.85 -2.27
C ASP A 103 -16.95 7.91 -0.88
N VAL A 104 -17.28 8.94 -0.09
CA VAL A 104 -16.70 9.13 1.26
C VAL A 104 -16.93 7.93 2.18
N SER A 105 -18.07 7.25 2.05
CA SER A 105 -18.41 6.04 2.81
C SER A 105 -17.59 4.79 2.42
N GLN A 106 -16.89 4.84 1.30
CA GLN A 106 -16.08 3.74 0.75
C GLN A 106 -14.58 4.00 0.79
N LEU A 107 -14.18 5.08 1.48
CA LEU A 107 -12.77 5.42 1.65
C LEU A 107 -11.98 4.29 2.30
N LYS A 108 -10.81 4.03 1.74
CA LYS A 108 -9.84 3.06 2.28
C LYS A 108 -8.46 3.72 2.39
N PRO A 109 -7.63 3.26 3.33
CA PRO A 109 -6.24 3.74 3.43
C PRO A 109 -5.52 3.71 2.08
N GLY A 110 -4.80 4.79 1.75
CA GLY A 110 -4.13 4.98 0.47
C GLY A 110 -4.95 5.72 -0.60
N ASP A 111 -6.25 5.95 -0.39
CA ASP A 111 -7.05 6.78 -1.31
C ASP A 111 -6.61 8.25 -1.26
N LEU A 112 -6.69 8.93 -2.39
CA LEU A 112 -6.51 10.39 -2.46
C LEU A 112 -7.79 11.09 -2.06
N VAL A 113 -7.69 12.07 -1.17
CA VAL A 113 -8.80 12.93 -0.74
C VAL A 113 -8.53 14.36 -1.17
N PHE A 114 -9.57 15.01 -1.71
CA PHE A 114 -9.46 16.34 -2.32
C PHE A 114 -10.30 17.37 -1.61
N PHE A 115 -9.78 18.61 -1.56
CA PHE A 115 -10.44 19.71 -0.87
C PHE A 115 -10.35 21.02 -1.67
N ASN A 116 -11.28 21.92 -1.37
CA ASN A 116 -11.32 23.28 -1.90
C ASN A 116 -10.71 24.26 -0.86
N THR A 117 -9.40 24.48 -0.92
CA THR A 117 -8.71 25.38 0.02
C THR A 117 -8.47 26.79 -0.54
N MET A 118 -8.48 26.97 -1.86
CA MET A 118 -8.19 28.25 -2.54
C MET A 118 -9.40 28.77 -3.35
N ARG A 119 -10.62 28.51 -2.89
CA ARG A 119 -11.87 28.86 -3.59
C ARG A 119 -11.97 28.28 -5.02
N ARG A 120 -11.20 27.22 -5.28
CA ARG A 120 -11.24 26.41 -6.52
C ARG A 120 -11.42 24.95 -6.15
N THR A 121 -12.23 24.25 -6.92
CA THR A 121 -12.41 22.79 -6.78
C THR A 121 -11.07 22.09 -6.99
N PHE A 122 -10.85 21.02 -6.24
CA PHE A 122 -9.65 20.19 -6.32
C PHE A 122 -8.34 20.98 -6.21
N SER A 123 -8.32 22.04 -5.36
CA SER A 123 -7.12 22.86 -5.18
C SER A 123 -6.14 22.29 -4.14
N HIS A 124 -6.53 21.24 -3.42
CA HIS A 124 -5.72 20.59 -2.40
C HIS A 124 -5.94 19.07 -2.41
N VAL A 125 -4.90 18.31 -2.07
CA VAL A 125 -4.92 16.85 -2.06
C VAL A 125 -4.13 16.32 -0.86
N GLY A 126 -4.59 15.19 -0.31
CA GLY A 126 -3.90 14.40 0.70
C GLY A 126 -4.13 12.92 0.51
N ILE A 127 -3.51 12.10 1.34
CA ILE A 127 -3.60 10.64 1.36
C ILE A 127 -4.40 10.23 2.60
N TYR A 128 -5.49 9.50 2.39
CA TYR A 128 -6.33 8.98 3.46
C TYR A 128 -5.62 7.85 4.21
N LEU A 129 -5.63 7.92 5.54
CA LEU A 129 -4.96 6.94 6.41
C LEU A 129 -5.91 5.92 7.04
N GLY A 130 -7.21 6.19 7.01
CA GLY A 130 -8.23 5.49 7.80
C GLY A 130 -8.72 6.36 8.96
N ASP A 131 -9.82 5.94 9.61
CA ASP A 131 -10.40 6.59 10.80
C ASP A 131 -10.55 8.12 10.67
N ASN A 132 -10.99 8.57 9.49
CA ASN A 132 -11.18 9.98 9.13
C ASN A 132 -9.89 10.84 9.17
N HIS A 133 -8.72 10.22 9.21
CA HIS A 133 -7.44 10.93 9.16
C HIS A 133 -6.83 10.93 7.77
N PHE A 134 -6.13 12.01 7.42
CA PHE A 134 -5.39 12.12 6.18
C PHE A 134 -4.06 12.84 6.37
N LEU A 135 -3.11 12.53 5.52
CA LEU A 135 -1.75 13.05 5.52
C LEU A 135 -1.57 14.00 4.33
N HIS A 136 -1.02 15.18 4.57
CA HIS A 136 -0.87 16.20 3.52
C HIS A 136 0.23 17.22 3.82
N ALA A 137 0.64 17.99 2.81
CA ALA A 137 1.43 19.21 2.95
C ALA A 137 0.47 20.42 2.86
N PRO A 138 0.15 21.11 3.99
CA PRO A 138 -1.01 22.00 4.04
C PRO A 138 -0.84 23.35 3.32
N ARG A 139 0.18 24.15 3.69
CA ARG A 139 0.38 25.52 3.18
C ARG A 139 1.74 26.09 3.61
N THR A 140 2.13 27.20 3.02
CA THR A 140 3.33 27.98 3.42
C THR A 140 3.36 28.25 4.92
N GLY A 141 4.50 28.03 5.54
CA GLY A 141 4.72 28.20 6.98
C GLY A 141 4.29 27.00 7.82
N ALA A 142 3.89 25.91 7.19
CA ALA A 142 3.55 24.64 7.84
C ALA A 142 4.37 23.49 7.26
N GLU A 143 4.17 22.31 7.82
CA GLU A 143 4.89 21.07 7.49
C GLU A 143 3.90 19.97 7.16
N VAL A 144 4.38 18.91 6.49
CA VAL A 144 3.61 17.68 6.26
C VAL A 144 3.13 17.14 7.60
N ARG A 145 1.83 16.85 7.70
CA ARG A 145 1.20 16.40 8.94
C ARG A 145 -0.08 15.63 8.71
N VAL A 146 -0.55 14.95 9.73
CA VAL A 146 -1.87 14.31 9.80
C VAL A 146 -2.90 15.29 10.32
N GLU A 147 -4.08 15.33 9.68
CA GLU A 147 -5.26 16.07 10.15
C GLU A 147 -6.52 15.20 10.06
N ASN A 148 -7.57 15.61 10.76
CA ASN A 148 -8.85 14.92 10.79
C ASN A 148 -9.82 15.54 9.77
N MET A 149 -10.39 14.71 8.88
CA MET A 149 -11.38 15.13 7.89
C MET A 149 -12.70 15.62 8.50
N GLU A 150 -13.00 15.23 9.75
CA GLU A 150 -14.20 15.65 10.49
C GLU A 150 -14.07 17.05 11.08
N ASP A 151 -12.90 17.65 11.06
CA ASP A 151 -12.75 19.05 11.45
C ASP A 151 -13.61 19.94 10.54
N SER A 152 -14.30 20.90 11.14
CA SER A 152 -15.26 21.77 10.45
C SER A 152 -14.66 22.48 9.23
N TYR A 153 -13.35 22.73 9.25
CA TYR A 153 -12.61 23.31 8.14
C TYR A 153 -12.60 22.37 6.91
N TRP A 154 -12.34 21.07 7.12
CA TRP A 154 -12.19 20.06 6.07
C TRP A 154 -13.53 19.55 5.55
N ILE A 155 -14.52 19.32 6.45
CA ILE A 155 -15.88 18.92 6.05
C ILE A 155 -16.45 19.88 5.00
N LYS A 156 -16.34 21.19 5.24
CA LYS A 156 -16.88 22.24 4.35
C LYS A 156 -16.15 22.34 3.01
N ARG A 157 -14.99 21.69 2.87
CA ARG A 157 -14.10 21.81 1.72
C ARG A 157 -13.88 20.52 0.97
N TYR A 158 -14.40 19.42 1.46
CA TYR A 158 -14.26 18.13 0.79
C TYR A 158 -14.90 18.14 -0.60
N ASN A 159 -14.14 17.73 -1.63
CA ASN A 159 -14.56 17.69 -3.03
C ASN A 159 -14.69 16.28 -3.61
N GLY A 160 -14.27 15.24 -2.90
CA GLY A 160 -14.30 13.86 -3.36
C GLY A 160 -13.00 13.12 -3.19
N ALA A 161 -12.96 11.87 -3.64
CA ALA A 161 -11.79 11.02 -3.52
C ALA A 161 -11.51 10.22 -4.80
N ARG A 162 -10.27 9.71 -4.90
CA ARG A 162 -9.81 8.82 -5.98
C ARG A 162 -8.98 7.66 -5.41
N ARG A 163 -9.21 6.47 -5.93
CA ARG A 163 -8.35 5.30 -5.70
C ARG A 163 -7.43 5.13 -6.87
N ILE A 164 -6.12 5.19 -6.59
CA ILE A 164 -5.05 5.00 -7.57
C ILE A 164 -4.48 3.58 -7.47
N ILE A 165 -4.50 3.01 -6.27
CA ILE A 165 -4.00 1.65 -6.02
C ILE A 165 -5.03 0.68 -6.58
N ASP A 166 -4.74 0.09 -7.73
CA ASP A 166 -5.54 -0.99 -8.29
C ASP A 166 -5.02 -2.33 -7.77
N GLY A 167 -5.94 -3.22 -7.40
CA GLY A 167 -5.61 -4.60 -7.03
C GLY A 167 -5.18 -5.48 -8.22
N ASN A 168 -4.95 -4.87 -9.41
CA ASN A 168 -4.54 -5.57 -10.64
C ASN A 168 -3.04 -5.84 -10.67
#